data_e0278ce3664326787e7d20a242297c50
#
_entry.id   e0278ce3664326787e7d20a242297c50
#
_cell.length_a   1.000
_cell.length_b   1.000
_cell.length_c   1.000
_cell.angle_alpha   90.00
_cell.angle_beta   90.00
_cell.angle_gamma   90.00
#
_symmetry.space_group_name_H-M   'P 1'
#
loop_
_entity.id
_entity.type
_entity.pdbx_description
1 polymer ?
#
loop_
_entity_poly.entity_id
_entity_poly.type
_entity_poly.pdbx_seq_one_letter_code
_entity_poly.pdbx_strand_id
1 'polypeptide(L)'
;MRNAENNGFCVNCINKSLLFSVEPCKSCINNGGKGYNFTPLKDVAPSVNEKPVNDNVNHPSHYETGSFECIDVMLETQGKEAVKNFCLCNAFKYIYRHNNKNGLEDIQKAKWYIDKYIELSE
;
A
#
# COMPACT_ATOMS: atom_id res chain seq x y z
N MET A 1 -26.01 27.55 -22.28
CA MET A 1 -26.00 26.38 -21.38
C MET A 1 -25.52 25.19 -22.19
N ARG A 2 -24.39 24.63 -21.88
CA ARG A 2 -23.88 23.42 -22.57
C ARG A 2 -24.51 22.22 -21.88
N ASN A 3 -25.22 21.40 -22.67
CA ASN A 3 -25.94 20.24 -22.17
C ASN A 3 -25.00 19.22 -21.53
N ALA A 4 -25.48 18.57 -20.46
CA ALA A 4 -24.78 17.50 -19.74
C ALA A 4 -24.37 16.29 -20.63
N GLU A 5 -24.87 16.23 -21.87
CA GLU A 5 -24.62 15.15 -22.83
C GLU A 5 -23.21 15.18 -23.45
N ASN A 6 -22.48 16.30 -23.37
CA ASN A 6 -21.10 16.40 -23.87
C ASN A 6 -20.02 15.95 -22.85
N ASN A 7 -20.42 15.42 -21.71
CA ASN A 7 -19.49 14.94 -20.68
C ASN A 7 -18.81 13.58 -21.03
N GLY A 8 -19.21 12.95 -22.13
CA GLY A 8 -18.67 11.64 -22.49
C GLY A 8 -17.16 11.61 -22.71
N PHE A 9 -16.57 12.70 -23.18
CA PHE A 9 -15.13 12.80 -23.41
C PHE A 9 -14.32 12.91 -22.12
N CYS A 10 -14.85 13.60 -21.12
CA CYS A 10 -14.13 13.78 -19.85
C CYS A 10 -14.25 12.55 -18.94
N VAL A 11 -15.28 11.72 -19.09
CA VAL A 11 -15.46 10.50 -18.29
C VAL A 11 -14.35 9.49 -18.57
N ASN A 12 -13.87 9.44 -19.81
CA ASN A 12 -12.84 8.50 -20.24
C ASN A 12 -11.43 9.11 -20.34
N CYS A 13 -11.22 10.26 -19.74
CA CYS A 13 -9.93 10.95 -19.70
C CYS A 13 -9.30 10.87 -18.32
N ILE A 14 -7.97 10.71 -18.23
CA ILE A 14 -7.24 10.73 -16.96
C ILE A 14 -7.37 12.07 -16.22
N ASN A 15 -7.68 13.14 -16.95
CA ASN A 15 -7.87 14.49 -16.43
C ASN A 15 -9.32 14.81 -16.03
N LYS A 16 -10.19 13.79 -15.93
CA LYS A 16 -11.63 13.95 -15.67
C LYS A 16 -11.98 14.69 -14.37
N SER A 17 -11.07 14.69 -13.40
CA SER A 17 -11.24 15.36 -12.11
C SER A 17 -10.90 16.85 -12.13
N LEU A 18 -10.32 17.36 -13.22
CA LEU A 18 -10.00 18.76 -13.35
C LEU A 18 -11.25 19.59 -13.71
N LEU A 19 -11.30 20.82 -13.21
CA LEU A 19 -12.36 21.75 -13.59
C LEU A 19 -12.20 22.13 -15.06
N PHE A 20 -13.33 22.25 -15.79
CA PHE A 20 -13.35 22.60 -17.21
C PHE A 20 -12.74 23.96 -17.56
N SER A 21 -12.56 24.81 -16.57
CA SER A 21 -11.93 26.14 -16.72
C SER A 21 -10.40 26.11 -16.55
N VAL A 22 -9.82 24.96 -16.20
CA VAL A 22 -8.39 24.79 -15.91
C VAL A 22 -7.75 23.93 -16.99
N GLU A 23 -6.51 24.26 -17.38
CA GLU A 23 -5.73 23.39 -18.27
C GLU A 23 -5.42 22.04 -17.58
N PRO A 24 -5.40 20.91 -18.29
CA PRO A 24 -5.58 20.76 -19.75
C PRO A 24 -7.04 20.66 -20.24
N CYS A 25 -8.04 20.61 -19.36
CA CYS A 25 -9.44 20.44 -19.73
C CYS A 25 -9.98 21.61 -20.58
N LYS A 26 -9.59 22.83 -20.29
CA LYS A 26 -10.00 24.03 -21.02
C LYS A 26 -9.63 23.95 -22.51
N SER A 27 -8.39 23.58 -22.82
CA SER A 27 -7.92 23.41 -24.19
C SER A 27 -8.64 22.27 -24.93
N CYS A 28 -8.92 21.17 -24.21
CA CYS A 28 -9.65 20.04 -24.76
C CYS A 28 -11.08 20.42 -25.18
N ILE A 29 -11.79 21.17 -24.35
CA ILE A 29 -13.15 21.65 -24.64
C ILE A 29 -13.17 22.60 -25.82
N ASN A 30 -12.24 23.54 -25.87
CA ASN A 30 -12.16 24.54 -26.94
C ASN A 30 -11.89 23.93 -28.32
N ASN A 31 -11.24 22.78 -28.36
CA ASN A 31 -10.92 22.02 -29.57
C ASN A 31 -11.93 20.89 -29.87
N GLY A 32 -13.14 20.97 -29.33
CA GLY A 32 -14.20 20.00 -29.59
C GLY A 32 -13.91 18.59 -29.04
N GLY A 33 -13.13 18.48 -27.98
CA GLY A 33 -12.75 17.20 -27.38
C GLY A 33 -11.70 16.41 -28.14
N LYS A 34 -11.19 16.95 -29.26
CA LYS A 34 -10.13 16.33 -30.09
C LYS A 34 -8.79 17.04 -29.94
N GLY A 35 -8.66 17.83 -28.91
CA GLY A 35 -7.47 18.65 -28.67
C GLY A 35 -6.28 17.88 -28.14
N TYR A 36 -5.17 18.56 -28.09
CA TYR A 36 -3.86 18.02 -27.69
C TYR A 36 -3.81 17.44 -26.26
N ASN A 37 -4.78 17.80 -25.42
CA ASN A 37 -4.79 17.41 -24.00
C ASN A 37 -5.77 16.24 -23.71
N PHE A 38 -6.41 15.68 -24.75
CA PHE A 38 -7.22 14.48 -24.56
C PHE A 38 -6.32 13.25 -24.46
N THR A 39 -6.26 12.67 -23.29
CA THR A 39 -5.60 11.38 -23.05
C THR A 39 -6.68 10.33 -22.77
N PRO A 40 -6.96 9.41 -23.70
CA PRO A 40 -7.93 8.34 -23.45
C PRO A 40 -7.44 7.50 -22.27
N LEU A 41 -8.36 7.08 -21.43
CA LEU A 41 -8.11 6.02 -20.47
C LEU A 41 -7.86 4.76 -21.30
N LYS A 42 -6.60 4.49 -21.60
CA LYS A 42 -6.18 3.14 -21.95
C LYS A 42 -6.38 2.30 -20.71
N ASP A 43 -6.81 1.06 -20.90
CA ASP A 43 -6.66 0.05 -19.87
C ASP A 43 -5.19 0.09 -19.46
N VAL A 44 -4.92 0.80 -18.37
CA VAL A 44 -3.63 0.76 -17.74
C VAL A 44 -3.62 -0.60 -17.09
N ALA A 45 -3.20 -1.61 -17.86
CA ALA A 45 -2.60 -2.74 -17.18
C ALA A 45 -1.62 -2.15 -16.18
N PRO A 46 -1.72 -2.49 -14.90
CA PRO A 46 -0.79 -1.96 -13.93
C PRO A 46 0.60 -2.26 -14.47
N SER A 47 1.31 -1.24 -14.94
CA SER A 47 2.73 -1.36 -15.17
C SER A 47 3.31 -1.41 -13.77
N VAL A 48 3.39 -2.62 -13.25
CA VAL A 48 4.12 -2.93 -12.03
C VAL A 48 5.62 -2.79 -12.33
N ASN A 49 6.05 -1.56 -12.54
CA ASN A 49 7.36 -1.11 -12.12
C ASN A 49 7.22 -0.61 -10.69
N GLU A 50 6.58 -1.42 -9.86
CA GLU A 50 6.78 -1.33 -8.44
C GLU A 50 8.24 -1.70 -8.21
N LYS A 51 9.06 -0.68 -7.90
CA LYS A 51 10.26 -0.90 -7.10
C LYS A 51 9.82 -1.86 -6.00
N PRO A 52 10.61 -2.89 -5.66
CA PRO A 52 10.25 -3.75 -4.56
C PRO A 52 9.94 -2.86 -3.37
N VAL A 53 8.66 -2.81 -3.00
CA VAL A 53 8.23 -2.10 -1.81
C VAL A 53 8.95 -2.84 -0.70
N ASN A 54 9.90 -2.17 -0.06
CA ASN A 54 10.60 -2.74 1.07
C ASN A 54 9.53 -2.92 2.16
N ASP A 55 8.96 -4.12 2.23
CA ASP A 55 7.94 -4.46 3.22
C ASP A 55 8.62 -4.65 4.57
N ASN A 56 8.80 -3.54 5.27
CA ASN A 56 9.41 -3.52 6.60
C ASN A 56 8.51 -4.13 7.69
N VAL A 57 7.31 -4.58 7.34
CA VAL A 57 6.34 -5.12 8.29
C VAL A 57 6.25 -6.64 8.22
N ASN A 58 6.01 -7.19 7.04
CA ASN A 58 5.77 -8.62 6.87
C ASN A 58 7.07 -9.38 6.54
N HIS A 59 7.89 -8.88 5.61
CA HIS A 59 9.12 -9.52 5.16
C HIS A 59 10.27 -8.53 5.10
N PRO A 60 10.79 -8.04 6.25
CA PRO A 60 11.95 -7.18 6.25
C PRO A 60 13.19 -7.93 5.75
N SER A 61 13.87 -7.39 4.76
CA SER A 61 15.00 -8.04 4.08
C SER A 61 16.14 -8.47 5.01
N HIS A 62 16.28 -7.81 6.15
CA HIS A 62 17.31 -8.15 7.13
C HIS A 62 16.99 -9.42 7.97
N TYR A 63 15.79 -9.96 7.86
CA TYR A 63 15.43 -11.25 8.43
C TYR A 63 15.46 -12.40 7.41
N GLU A 64 15.61 -12.08 6.11
CA GLU A 64 15.69 -13.05 5.02
C GLU A 64 17.17 -13.37 4.70
N THR A 65 17.86 -14.03 5.60
CA THR A 65 19.29 -14.37 5.43
C THR A 65 19.53 -15.77 4.84
N GLY A 66 18.49 -16.43 4.33
CA GLY A 66 18.58 -17.77 3.77
C GLY A 66 17.23 -18.38 3.43
N SER A 67 17.13 -19.70 3.49
CA SER A 67 15.89 -20.43 3.21
C SER A 67 14.86 -20.37 4.34
N PHE A 68 15.20 -19.81 5.49
CA PHE A 68 14.34 -19.74 6.67
C PHE A 68 14.30 -18.31 7.21
N GLU A 69 13.11 -17.88 7.64
CA GLU A 69 12.97 -16.63 8.39
C GLU A 69 13.52 -16.80 9.82
N CYS A 70 13.99 -15.70 10.42
CA CYS A 70 14.52 -15.70 11.77
C CYS A 70 13.54 -16.33 12.78
N ILE A 71 12.24 -16.07 12.63
CA ILE A 71 11.22 -16.57 13.55
C ILE A 71 11.04 -18.09 13.45
N ASP A 72 11.25 -18.69 12.26
CA ASP A 72 11.20 -20.14 12.07
C ASP A 72 12.37 -20.81 12.81
N VAL A 73 13.56 -20.24 12.71
CA VAL A 73 14.74 -20.72 13.44
C VAL A 73 14.54 -20.59 14.94
N MET A 74 13.93 -19.49 15.41
CA MET A 74 13.57 -19.32 16.81
C MET A 74 12.58 -20.38 17.29
N LEU A 75 11.58 -20.71 16.45
CA LEU A 75 10.58 -21.72 16.76
C LEU A 75 11.21 -23.10 16.95
N GLU A 76 12.10 -23.50 16.04
CA GLU A 76 12.82 -24.76 16.11
C GLU A 76 13.80 -24.85 17.28
N THR A 77 14.48 -23.76 17.60
CA THR A 77 15.56 -23.77 18.62
C THR A 77 15.07 -23.47 20.04
N GLN A 78 14.06 -22.59 20.19
CA GLN A 78 13.58 -22.12 21.48
C GLN A 78 12.22 -22.72 21.87
N GLY A 79 11.51 -23.27 20.91
CA GLY A 79 10.20 -23.86 21.11
C GLY A 79 9.04 -22.89 21.02
N LYS A 80 7.84 -23.43 20.85
CA LYS A 80 6.59 -22.71 20.58
C LYS A 80 6.25 -21.68 21.65
N GLU A 81 6.34 -22.04 22.93
CA GLU A 81 5.98 -21.14 24.03
C GLU A 81 6.93 -19.93 24.15
N ALA A 82 8.23 -20.13 23.92
CA ALA A 82 9.19 -19.03 23.94
C ALA A 82 8.89 -18.02 22.81
N VAL A 83 8.57 -18.51 21.61
CA VAL A 83 8.23 -17.66 20.46
C VAL A 83 6.89 -16.94 20.68
N LYS A 84 5.89 -17.57 21.27
CA LYS A 84 4.65 -16.92 21.66
C LYS A 84 4.90 -15.74 22.63
N ASN A 85 5.70 -15.96 23.67
CA ASN A 85 6.07 -14.90 24.60
C ASN A 85 6.85 -13.76 23.92
N PHE A 86 7.76 -14.10 23.02
CA PHE A 86 8.49 -13.13 22.20
C PHE A 86 7.53 -12.28 21.36
N CYS A 87 6.52 -12.89 20.73
CA CYS A 87 5.52 -12.19 19.95
C CYS A 87 4.71 -11.21 20.81
N LEU A 88 4.26 -11.61 21.99
CA LEU A 88 3.54 -10.72 22.92
C LEU A 88 4.39 -9.52 23.37
N CYS A 89 5.65 -9.76 23.74
CA CYS A 89 6.56 -8.69 24.12
C CYS A 89 6.81 -7.69 22.99
N ASN A 90 6.97 -8.19 21.75
CA ASN A 90 7.16 -7.32 20.60
C ASN A 90 5.89 -6.55 20.24
N ALA A 91 4.73 -7.17 20.28
CA ALA A 91 3.46 -6.48 20.07
C ALA A 91 3.29 -5.33 21.06
N PHE A 92 3.51 -5.60 22.36
CA PHE A 92 3.48 -4.58 23.40
C PHE A 92 4.47 -3.44 23.13
N LYS A 93 5.71 -3.76 22.83
CA LYS A 93 6.76 -2.76 22.51
C LYS A 93 6.34 -1.84 21.38
N TYR A 94 5.77 -2.38 20.30
CA TYR A 94 5.35 -1.58 19.15
C TYR A 94 4.14 -0.69 19.47
N ILE A 95 3.16 -1.21 20.20
CA ILE A 95 2.02 -0.42 20.68
C ILE A 95 2.50 0.71 21.62
N TYR A 96 3.41 0.42 22.51
CA TYR A 96 3.91 1.42 23.48
C TYR A 96 4.61 2.60 22.81
N ARG A 97 5.41 2.34 21.78
CA ARG A 97 6.25 3.38 21.17
C ARG A 97 5.64 4.08 19.95
N HIS A 98 4.51 3.61 19.43
CA HIS A 98 3.98 4.05 18.13
C HIS A 98 3.84 5.57 17.99
N ASN A 99 3.34 6.26 19.02
CA ASN A 99 3.15 7.72 18.99
C ASN A 99 4.46 8.52 18.88
N ASN A 100 5.55 7.95 19.34
CA ASN A 100 6.85 8.63 19.42
C ASN A 100 7.86 8.16 18.36
N LYS A 101 7.45 7.24 17.47
CA LYS A 101 8.36 6.68 16.48
C LYS A 101 7.69 6.55 15.11
N ASN A 102 7.20 5.38 14.73
CA ASN A 102 6.76 5.09 13.35
C ASN A 102 5.24 5.13 13.18
N GLY A 103 4.47 5.55 14.18
CA GLY A 103 3.02 5.71 14.09
C GLY A 103 2.31 4.45 13.62
N LEU A 104 1.60 4.55 12.50
CA LEU A 104 0.82 3.46 11.93
C LEU A 104 1.68 2.23 11.56
N GLU A 105 2.91 2.41 11.11
CA GLU A 105 3.81 1.29 10.80
C GLU A 105 4.10 0.44 12.04
N ASP A 106 4.31 1.06 13.20
CA ASP A 106 4.49 0.31 14.46
C ASP A 106 3.20 -0.43 14.85
N ILE A 107 2.01 0.12 14.60
CA ILE A 107 0.74 -0.59 14.82
C ILE A 107 0.61 -1.80 13.88
N GLN A 108 1.00 -1.68 12.63
CA GLN A 108 1.02 -2.80 11.68
C GLN A 108 1.99 -3.90 12.12
N LYS A 109 3.17 -3.54 12.63
CA LYS A 109 4.12 -4.49 13.21
C LYS A 109 3.56 -5.18 14.44
N ALA A 110 2.88 -4.46 15.31
CA ALA A 110 2.23 -5.04 16.48
C ALA A 110 1.16 -6.06 16.05
N LYS A 111 0.34 -5.72 15.05
CA LYS A 111 -0.66 -6.64 14.48
C LYS A 111 0.00 -7.91 13.98
N TRP A 112 1.08 -7.83 13.21
CA TRP A 112 1.80 -8.99 12.69
C TRP A 112 2.23 -9.95 13.81
N TYR A 113 2.78 -9.43 14.92
CA TYR A 113 3.17 -10.24 16.05
C TYR A 113 1.98 -10.87 16.79
N ILE A 114 0.85 -10.16 16.86
CA ILE A 114 -0.39 -10.71 17.44
C ILE A 114 -0.93 -11.84 16.56
N ASP A 115 -0.98 -11.66 15.25
CA ASP A 115 -1.43 -12.68 14.31
C ASP A 115 -0.54 -13.95 14.42
N LYS A 116 0.78 -13.78 14.51
CA LYS A 116 1.73 -14.89 14.69
C LYS A 116 1.54 -15.62 16.03
N TYR A 117 1.23 -14.89 17.10
CA TYR A 117 0.89 -15.51 18.39
C TYR A 117 -0.36 -16.37 18.29
N ILE A 118 -1.40 -15.90 17.60
CA ILE A 118 -2.65 -16.65 17.40
C ILE A 118 -2.37 -17.92 16.59
N GLU A 119 -1.67 -17.80 15.46
CA GLU A 119 -1.25 -18.93 14.63
C GLU A 119 -0.55 -20.02 15.45
N LEU A 120 0.38 -19.62 16.30
CA LEU A 120 1.10 -20.54 17.18
C LEU A 120 0.26 -21.10 18.34
N SER A 121 -0.94 -20.56 18.57
CA SER A 121 -1.81 -21.01 19.67
C SER A 121 -2.85 -22.03 19.22
N GLU A 122 -3.10 -22.10 17.93
CA GLU A 122 -3.97 -23.12 17.29
C GLU A 122 -3.22 -24.45 17.13
#